data_0351a474e3fb2bdf4c95c75778e83336
#
_entry.id   0351a474e3fb2bdf4c95c75778e83336
#
_cell.length_a   1.000
_cell.length_b   1.000
_cell.length_c   1.000
_cell.angle_alpha   90.00
_cell.angle_beta   90.00
_cell.angle_gamma   90.00
#
_symmetry.space_group_name_H-M   'P 1'
#
loop_
_entity.id
_entity.type
_entity.pdbx_description
1 polymer ?
#
loop_
_entity_poly.entity_id
_entity_poly.type
_entity_poly.pdbx_seq_one_letter_code
_entity_poly.pdbx_strand_id
1 'polypeptide(L)'
;MASSPITSWQIDGETVETVAEFILPGSKITADGDCSHEIKRRLLLGRKVMINLDSIFKSRDITLPTKVRLVKAMVFPVVMYGYESWTIKKAEHRTIDAFELWFWRRLLRVPWTARRSTHCMLKEISPGCSLEGLMLKLKLQYFGHLMQRADSLEKTLMLGKIEGRRRRGRQRNEIVGWHTNSMDMGLGGPQELVMDREAWHAAVHGVTKSQT
;
A
#
# COMPACT_ATOMS: atom_id res chain seq x y z
N MET A 1 0.53 -12.15 38.67
CA MET A 1 0.90 -13.43 38.03
C MET A 1 1.04 -13.17 36.55
N ALA A 2 2.26 -13.16 36.03
CA ALA A 2 2.51 -13.04 34.59
C ALA A 2 2.20 -14.41 33.96
N SER A 3 1.18 -14.49 33.13
CA SER A 3 0.92 -15.69 32.32
C SER A 3 2.05 -15.87 31.33
N SER A 4 2.72 -17.03 31.38
CA SER A 4 3.71 -17.40 30.36
C SER A 4 3.11 -17.24 28.97
N PRO A 5 3.90 -16.80 27.98
CA PRO A 5 3.40 -16.67 26.61
C PRO A 5 2.99 -18.07 26.10
N ILE A 6 1.81 -18.12 25.47
CA ILE A 6 1.32 -19.35 24.81
C ILE A 6 2.26 -19.60 23.63
N THR A 7 3.01 -20.70 23.66
CA THR A 7 4.02 -21.03 22.66
C THR A 7 3.52 -22.01 21.59
N SER A 8 2.37 -22.67 21.84
CA SER A 8 1.79 -23.63 20.89
C SER A 8 0.27 -23.62 20.96
N TRP A 9 -0.36 -23.88 19.85
CA TRP A 9 -1.82 -24.03 19.70
C TRP A 9 -2.11 -25.40 19.09
N GLN A 10 -3.29 -25.97 19.42
CA GLN A 10 -3.79 -27.17 18.75
C GLN A 10 -4.94 -26.80 17.83
N ILE A 11 -4.83 -27.18 16.57
CA ILE A 11 -5.89 -27.02 15.56
C ILE A 11 -6.11 -28.41 14.96
N ASP A 12 -7.32 -28.91 15.04
CA ASP A 12 -7.72 -30.26 14.56
C ASP A 12 -6.81 -31.40 15.09
N GLY A 13 -6.30 -31.27 16.33
CA GLY A 13 -5.41 -32.23 16.96
C GLY A 13 -3.94 -32.11 16.59
N GLU A 14 -3.58 -31.24 15.67
CA GLU A 14 -2.19 -30.91 15.32
C GLU A 14 -1.66 -29.72 16.12
N THR A 15 -0.44 -29.84 16.62
CA THR A 15 0.22 -28.76 17.36
C THR A 15 0.84 -27.76 16.39
N VAL A 16 0.38 -26.52 16.45
CA VAL A 16 0.89 -25.40 15.62
C VAL A 16 1.78 -24.51 16.46
N GLU A 17 2.99 -24.25 16.00
CA GLU A 17 3.93 -23.36 16.65
C GLU A 17 3.59 -21.89 16.40
N THR A 18 3.78 -21.04 17.40
CA THR A 18 3.69 -19.59 17.22
C THR A 18 5.02 -19.06 16.72
N VAL A 19 5.00 -18.36 15.58
CA VAL A 19 6.18 -17.74 14.99
C VAL A 19 6.05 -16.22 15.02
N ALA A 20 7.15 -15.53 15.23
CA ALA A 20 7.18 -14.07 15.25
C ALA A 20 7.08 -13.47 13.84
N GLU A 21 7.52 -14.22 12.83
CA GLU A 21 7.55 -13.80 11.43
C GLU A 21 7.12 -14.96 10.53
N PHE A 22 6.34 -14.68 9.51
CA PHE A 22 5.88 -15.67 8.54
C PHE A 22 5.98 -15.11 7.11
N ILE A 23 6.40 -15.93 6.18
CA ILE A 23 6.44 -15.56 4.75
C ILE A 23 5.31 -16.29 4.04
N LEU A 24 4.19 -15.60 3.84
CA LEU A 24 3.08 -16.04 2.99
C LEU A 24 3.36 -15.62 1.54
N PRO A 25 2.91 -16.34 0.48
CA PRO A 25 3.48 -16.27 -0.87
C PRO A 25 4.07 -14.91 -1.25
N GLY A 26 5.35 -14.75 -0.98
CA GLY A 26 6.12 -13.56 -1.32
C GLY A 26 5.95 -12.34 -0.43
N SER A 27 5.11 -12.31 0.62
CA SER A 27 4.98 -11.21 1.60
C SER A 27 5.43 -11.64 2.98
N LYS A 28 6.18 -10.80 3.66
CA LYS A 28 6.59 -10.99 5.05
C LYS A 28 5.54 -10.41 5.99
N ILE A 29 5.00 -11.25 6.86
CA ILE A 29 4.03 -10.88 7.90
C ILE A 29 4.72 -11.02 9.24
N THR A 30 4.58 -10.03 10.11
CA THR A 30 5.14 -10.01 11.47
C THR A 30 4.01 -10.04 12.50
N ALA A 31 4.25 -10.64 13.65
CA ALA A 31 3.25 -10.77 14.72
C ALA A 31 2.81 -9.43 15.32
N ASP A 32 3.67 -8.40 15.25
CA ASP A 32 3.37 -7.03 15.69
C ASP A 32 2.58 -6.21 14.65
N GLY A 33 2.39 -6.75 13.43
CA GLY A 33 1.72 -6.07 12.33
C GLY A 33 2.55 -4.93 11.73
N ASP A 34 3.86 -4.84 12.00
CA ASP A 34 4.73 -3.81 11.42
C ASP A 34 5.11 -4.15 9.96
N CYS A 35 4.66 -3.35 9.03
CA CYS A 35 4.91 -3.53 7.60
C CYS A 35 6.23 -2.89 7.14
N SER A 36 6.97 -2.18 8.00
CA SER A 36 8.17 -1.41 7.62
C SER A 36 9.23 -2.25 6.92
N HIS A 37 9.43 -3.49 7.39
CA HIS A 37 10.39 -4.42 6.78
C HIS A 37 9.96 -4.87 5.38
N GLU A 38 8.68 -5.19 5.21
CA GLU A 38 8.16 -5.59 3.90
C GLU A 38 8.18 -4.42 2.91
N ILE A 39 7.78 -3.24 3.33
CA ILE A 39 7.85 -2.02 2.50
C ILE A 39 9.29 -1.81 2.01
N LYS A 40 10.28 -1.81 2.90
CA LYS A 40 11.69 -1.67 2.52
C LYS A 40 12.14 -2.75 1.55
N ARG A 41 11.76 -4.00 1.79
CA ARG A 41 12.07 -5.14 0.92
C ARG A 41 11.49 -4.93 -0.48
N ARG A 42 10.24 -4.51 -0.60
CA ARG A 42 9.57 -4.25 -1.87
C ARG A 42 10.22 -3.11 -2.65
N LEU A 43 10.55 -2.02 -1.97
CA LEU A 43 11.28 -0.91 -2.59
C LEU A 43 12.66 -1.34 -3.10
N LEU A 44 13.37 -2.21 -2.38
CA LEU A 44 14.64 -2.79 -2.83
C LEU A 44 14.45 -3.68 -4.07
N LEU A 45 13.41 -4.50 -4.11
CA LEU A 45 13.08 -5.32 -5.29
C LEU A 45 12.75 -4.42 -6.48
N GLY A 46 11.95 -3.37 -6.29
CA GLY A 46 11.67 -2.38 -7.33
C GLY A 46 12.93 -1.71 -7.86
N ARG A 47 13.89 -1.39 -6.98
CA ARG A 47 15.21 -0.86 -7.40
C ARG A 47 15.98 -1.86 -8.26
N LYS A 48 16.00 -3.15 -7.91
CA LYS A 48 16.62 -4.20 -8.72
C LYS A 48 16.01 -4.27 -10.11
N VAL A 49 14.69 -4.27 -10.22
CA VAL A 49 13.98 -4.26 -11.51
C VAL A 49 14.36 -3.03 -12.34
N MET A 50 14.38 -1.83 -11.73
CA MET A 50 14.79 -0.59 -12.40
C MET A 50 16.24 -0.65 -12.93
N ILE A 51 17.15 -1.29 -12.18
CA ILE A 51 18.54 -1.46 -12.58
C ILE A 51 18.64 -2.43 -13.76
N ASN A 52 17.90 -3.54 -13.73
CA ASN A 52 17.87 -4.52 -14.81
C ASN A 52 17.33 -3.93 -16.12
N LEU A 53 16.41 -2.96 -16.02
CA LEU A 53 15.85 -2.25 -17.17
C LEU A 53 16.68 -1.04 -17.63
N ASP A 54 17.84 -0.78 -17.03
CA ASP A 54 18.63 0.44 -17.26
C ASP A 54 19.07 0.60 -18.71
N SER A 55 19.38 -0.48 -19.42
CA SER A 55 19.72 -0.48 -20.84
C SER A 55 18.56 0.04 -21.70
N ILE A 56 17.34 -0.38 -21.39
CA ILE A 56 16.11 0.05 -22.07
C ILE A 56 15.84 1.53 -21.78
N PHE A 57 16.00 1.95 -20.52
CA PHE A 57 15.79 3.35 -20.13
C PHE A 57 16.85 4.29 -20.72
N LYS A 58 18.06 3.78 -20.99
CA LYS A 58 19.13 4.53 -21.65
C LYS A 58 18.96 4.66 -23.16
N SER A 59 18.21 3.78 -23.82
CA SER A 59 17.98 3.86 -25.26
C SER A 59 17.32 5.19 -25.64
N ARG A 60 17.80 5.78 -26.75
CA ARG A 60 17.23 7.00 -27.34
C ARG A 60 16.03 6.70 -28.23
N ASP A 61 15.96 5.47 -28.74
CA ASP A 61 14.93 5.04 -29.69
C ASP A 61 13.58 4.82 -29.01
N ILE A 62 13.58 4.68 -27.68
CA ILE A 62 12.39 4.46 -26.88
C ILE A 62 11.89 5.79 -26.31
N THR A 63 10.66 6.15 -26.65
CA THR A 63 10.03 7.39 -26.22
C THR A 63 9.76 7.42 -24.71
N LEU A 64 9.73 8.61 -24.11
CA LEU A 64 9.44 8.78 -22.69
C LEU A 64 8.11 8.16 -22.27
N PRO A 65 6.99 8.34 -22.99
CA PRO A 65 5.72 7.68 -22.62
C PRO A 65 5.83 6.15 -22.59
N THR A 66 6.58 5.55 -23.50
CA THR A 66 6.81 4.10 -23.52
C THR A 66 7.62 3.65 -22.29
N LYS A 67 8.67 4.41 -21.92
CA LYS A 67 9.46 4.14 -20.70
C LYS A 67 8.59 4.23 -19.44
N VAL A 68 7.71 5.24 -19.35
CA VAL A 68 6.77 5.39 -18.22
C VAL A 68 5.80 4.21 -18.16
N ARG A 69 5.31 3.74 -19.31
CA ARG A 69 4.45 2.55 -19.39
C ARG A 69 5.17 1.29 -18.91
N LEU A 70 6.43 1.12 -19.28
CA LEU A 70 7.26 0.01 -18.79
C LEU A 70 7.46 0.05 -17.27
N VAL A 71 7.72 1.22 -16.68
CA VAL A 71 7.80 1.35 -15.22
C VAL A 71 6.49 0.93 -14.57
N LYS A 72 5.37 1.41 -15.08
CA LYS A 72 4.04 1.05 -14.54
C LYS A 72 3.74 -0.44 -14.68
N ALA A 73 4.18 -1.09 -15.75
CA ALA A 73 3.90 -2.51 -16.00
C ALA A 73 4.85 -3.46 -15.27
N MET A 74 6.11 -3.08 -15.04
CA MET A 74 7.13 -3.98 -14.52
C MET A 74 7.61 -3.63 -13.11
N VAL A 75 7.70 -2.35 -12.77
CA VAL A 75 8.24 -1.91 -11.46
C VAL A 75 7.12 -1.80 -10.44
N PHE A 76 6.01 -1.14 -10.79
CA PHE A 76 4.91 -0.91 -9.86
C PHE A 76 4.28 -2.20 -9.29
N PRO A 77 4.01 -3.26 -10.07
CA PRO A 77 3.48 -4.51 -9.52
C PRO A 77 4.42 -5.16 -8.50
N VAL A 78 5.73 -5.05 -8.68
CA VAL A 78 6.72 -5.58 -7.75
C VAL A 78 6.74 -4.78 -6.45
N VAL A 79 6.69 -3.45 -6.55
CA VAL A 79 6.71 -2.54 -5.40
C VAL A 79 5.42 -2.64 -4.60
N MET A 80 4.28 -2.69 -5.29
CA MET A 80 2.96 -2.65 -4.65
C MET A 80 2.39 -4.03 -4.29
N TYR A 81 3.14 -5.11 -4.46
CA TYR A 81 2.64 -6.44 -4.13
C TYR A 81 2.35 -6.57 -2.62
N GLY A 82 1.10 -6.90 -2.26
CA GLY A 82 0.66 -7.05 -0.87
C GLY A 82 0.41 -5.72 -0.14
N TYR A 83 0.42 -4.59 -0.86
CA TYR A 83 0.21 -3.25 -0.28
C TYR A 83 -1.16 -3.09 0.41
N GLU A 84 -2.12 -3.92 0.08
CA GLU A 84 -3.47 -3.92 0.67
C GLU A 84 -3.43 -4.08 2.19
N SER A 85 -2.49 -4.91 2.66
CA SER A 85 -2.30 -5.21 4.08
C SER A 85 -1.40 -4.19 4.81
N TRP A 86 -0.74 -3.27 4.08
CA TRP A 86 0.23 -2.37 4.71
C TRP A 86 -0.43 -1.25 5.51
N THR A 87 -0.01 -1.11 6.76
CA THR A 87 -0.27 0.07 7.58
C THR A 87 0.90 1.02 7.42
N ILE A 88 0.76 2.06 6.59
CA ILE A 88 1.85 2.96 6.24
C ILE A 88 1.95 4.04 7.33
N LYS A 89 3.09 4.12 8.01
CA LYS A 89 3.42 5.15 9.00
C LYS A 89 4.05 6.37 8.30
N LYS A 90 4.11 7.52 8.97
CA LYS A 90 4.72 8.75 8.42
C LYS A 90 6.17 8.57 7.93
N ALA A 91 6.92 7.67 8.55
CA ALA A 91 8.30 7.37 8.14
C ALA A 91 8.35 6.60 6.81
N GLU A 92 7.41 5.68 6.60
CA GLU A 92 7.30 4.90 5.36
C GLU A 92 6.86 5.77 4.19
N HIS A 93 5.95 6.74 4.39
CA HIS A 93 5.58 7.72 3.37
C HIS A 93 6.82 8.40 2.79
N ARG A 94 7.70 8.93 3.66
CA ARG A 94 8.96 9.55 3.22
C ARG A 94 9.87 8.59 2.45
N THR A 95 9.87 7.31 2.82
CA THR A 95 10.69 6.29 2.16
C THR A 95 10.13 5.96 0.77
N ILE A 96 8.82 5.90 0.63
CA ILE A 96 8.12 5.70 -0.65
C ILE A 96 8.36 6.89 -1.58
N ASP A 97 8.21 8.12 -1.07
CA ASP A 97 8.48 9.35 -1.82
C ASP A 97 9.92 9.44 -2.29
N ALA A 98 10.88 9.11 -1.41
CA ALA A 98 12.29 9.09 -1.76
C ALA A 98 12.60 8.04 -2.86
N PHE A 99 11.93 6.90 -2.81
CA PHE A 99 12.03 5.88 -3.86
C PHE A 99 11.43 6.39 -5.17
N GLU A 100 10.24 7.01 -5.12
CA GLU A 100 9.58 7.59 -6.30
C GLU A 100 10.46 8.65 -6.95
N LEU A 101 11.00 9.57 -6.17
CA LEU A 101 11.94 10.58 -6.63
C LEU A 101 13.18 9.96 -7.28
N TRP A 102 13.75 8.90 -6.67
CA TRP A 102 14.93 8.22 -7.18
C TRP A 102 14.67 7.57 -8.55
N PHE A 103 13.56 6.84 -8.73
CA PHE A 103 13.34 6.17 -10.01
C PHE A 103 12.92 7.14 -11.12
N TRP A 104 12.16 8.21 -10.85
CA TRP A 104 11.86 9.23 -11.85
C TRP A 104 13.10 10.01 -12.27
N ARG A 105 13.98 10.37 -11.33
CA ARG A 105 15.28 10.98 -11.66
C ARG A 105 16.11 10.10 -12.58
N ARG A 106 16.15 8.78 -12.28
CA ARG A 106 16.86 7.81 -13.11
C ARG A 106 16.26 7.70 -14.51
N LEU A 107 14.93 7.67 -14.62
CA LEU A 107 14.22 7.62 -15.90
C LEU A 107 14.49 8.86 -16.76
N LEU A 108 14.42 10.05 -16.16
CA LEU A 108 14.64 11.34 -16.80
C LEU A 108 16.13 11.68 -16.98
N ARG A 109 17.05 10.85 -16.44
CA ARG A 109 18.50 11.12 -16.40
C ARG A 109 18.86 12.43 -15.73
N VAL A 110 18.11 12.85 -14.74
CA VAL A 110 18.36 14.05 -13.94
C VAL A 110 19.38 13.71 -12.87
N PRO A 111 20.57 14.34 -12.84
CA PRO A 111 21.55 14.10 -11.81
C PRO A 111 21.00 14.53 -10.44
N TRP A 112 21.46 13.87 -9.38
CA TRP A 112 21.00 14.17 -8.02
C TRP A 112 21.35 15.61 -7.58
N THR A 113 22.39 16.19 -8.17
CA THR A 113 22.80 17.59 -7.93
C THR A 113 21.84 18.62 -8.52
N ALA A 114 21.02 18.23 -9.51
CA ALA A 114 20.03 19.14 -10.07
C ALA A 114 18.90 19.36 -9.06
N ARG A 115 18.69 20.63 -8.66
CA ARG A 115 17.62 21.07 -7.74
C ARG A 115 16.26 21.08 -8.44
N ARG A 116 15.81 19.93 -8.97
CA ARG A 116 14.45 19.80 -9.53
C ARG A 116 13.53 19.16 -8.50
N SER A 117 12.37 19.77 -8.27
CA SER A 117 11.36 19.23 -7.36
C SER A 117 10.65 18.02 -7.96
N THR A 118 10.13 17.14 -7.11
CA THR A 118 9.32 15.98 -7.52
C THR A 118 8.14 16.42 -8.37
N HIS A 119 7.49 17.52 -8.00
CA HIS A 119 6.37 18.09 -8.73
C HIS A 119 6.72 18.48 -10.18
N CYS A 120 7.87 19.13 -10.41
CA CYS A 120 8.32 19.45 -11.78
C CYS A 120 8.56 18.18 -12.62
N MET A 121 9.10 17.12 -12.01
CA MET A 121 9.33 15.85 -12.70
C MET A 121 8.03 15.10 -12.99
N LEU A 122 7.09 15.10 -12.05
CA LEU A 122 5.77 14.51 -12.24
C LEU A 122 4.97 15.21 -13.33
N LYS A 123 5.06 16.55 -13.44
CA LYS A 123 4.45 17.30 -14.55
C LYS A 123 5.01 16.90 -15.90
N GLU A 124 6.33 16.73 -16.02
CA GLU A 124 6.98 16.33 -17.27
C GLU A 124 6.60 14.91 -17.71
N ILE A 125 6.50 13.99 -16.73
CA ILE A 125 6.16 12.59 -16.97
C ILE A 125 4.66 12.40 -17.18
N SER A 126 3.84 13.27 -16.58
CA SER A 126 2.38 13.18 -16.54
C SER A 126 1.88 11.78 -16.14
N PRO A 127 2.34 11.20 -15.01
CA PRO A 127 1.98 9.84 -14.63
C PRO A 127 0.52 9.72 -14.19
N GLY A 128 -0.19 10.83 -14.05
CA GLY A 128 -1.57 10.91 -13.57
C GLY A 128 -1.69 10.97 -12.04
N CYS A 129 -0.77 10.32 -11.31
CA CYS A 129 -0.71 10.37 -9.84
C CYS A 129 0.66 9.89 -9.34
N SER A 130 1.00 10.24 -8.11
CA SER A 130 2.17 9.72 -7.39
C SER A 130 2.01 8.22 -7.11
N LEU A 131 3.11 7.55 -6.75
CA LEU A 131 3.08 6.13 -6.35
C LEU A 131 2.19 5.95 -5.12
N GLU A 132 2.28 6.84 -4.16
CA GLU A 132 1.42 6.85 -2.96
C GLU A 132 -0.05 7.08 -3.31
N GLY A 133 -0.35 8.04 -4.17
CA GLY A 133 -1.70 8.29 -4.66
C GLY A 133 -2.28 7.07 -5.41
N LEU A 134 -1.45 6.34 -6.16
CA LEU A 134 -1.87 5.10 -6.80
C LEU A 134 -2.17 4.00 -5.77
N MET A 135 -1.30 3.83 -4.76
CA MET A 135 -1.54 2.87 -3.67
C MET A 135 -2.84 3.18 -2.93
N LEU A 136 -3.08 4.46 -2.61
CA LEU A 136 -4.31 4.90 -1.95
C LEU A 136 -5.55 4.62 -2.82
N LYS A 137 -5.50 4.99 -4.08
CA LYS A 137 -6.59 4.70 -5.04
C LYS A 137 -6.94 3.22 -5.09
N LEU A 138 -5.93 2.37 -5.23
CA LEU A 138 -6.14 0.92 -5.32
C LEU A 138 -6.68 0.33 -4.01
N LYS A 139 -6.22 0.83 -2.84
CA LYS A 139 -6.78 0.45 -1.53
C LYS A 139 -8.26 0.83 -1.40
N LEU A 140 -8.61 2.03 -1.83
CA LEU A 140 -10.02 2.46 -1.82
C LEU A 140 -10.87 1.62 -2.76
N GLN A 141 -10.36 1.28 -3.94
CA GLN A 141 -11.05 0.37 -4.86
C GLN A 141 -11.27 -1.01 -4.22
N TYR A 142 -10.22 -1.58 -3.60
CA TYR A 142 -10.34 -2.85 -2.89
C TYR A 142 -11.37 -2.78 -1.75
N PHE A 143 -11.33 -1.72 -0.93
CA PHE A 143 -12.29 -1.48 0.12
C PHE A 143 -13.73 -1.40 -0.41
N GLY A 144 -13.95 -0.67 -1.52
CA GLY A 144 -15.26 -0.58 -2.16
C GLY A 144 -15.78 -1.95 -2.60
N HIS A 145 -14.95 -2.75 -3.25
CA HIS A 145 -15.33 -4.12 -3.65
C HIS A 145 -15.63 -5.02 -2.45
N LEU A 146 -14.85 -4.90 -1.37
CA LEU A 146 -15.07 -5.68 -0.17
C LEU A 146 -16.40 -5.32 0.53
N MET A 147 -16.73 -4.02 0.60
CA MET A 147 -17.97 -3.56 1.24
C MET A 147 -19.23 -3.98 0.49
N GLN A 148 -19.15 -4.15 -0.83
CA GLN A 148 -20.26 -4.61 -1.67
C GLN A 148 -20.55 -6.11 -1.52
N ARG A 149 -19.62 -6.92 -1.00
CA ARG A 149 -19.85 -8.35 -0.74
C ARG A 149 -20.80 -8.51 0.45
N ALA A 150 -21.83 -9.37 0.29
CA ALA A 150 -22.82 -9.60 1.35
C ALA A 150 -22.19 -10.27 2.58
N ASP A 151 -21.56 -11.42 2.39
CA ASP A 151 -20.98 -12.25 3.45
C ASP A 151 -19.49 -12.50 3.17
N SER A 152 -18.62 -11.68 3.79
CA SER A 152 -17.18 -11.84 3.70
C SER A 152 -16.57 -11.80 5.10
N LEU A 153 -15.80 -12.83 5.44
CA LEU A 153 -15.03 -12.87 6.67
C LEU A 153 -14.10 -11.65 6.79
N GLU A 154 -13.49 -11.26 5.67
CA GLU A 154 -12.61 -10.09 5.58
C GLU A 154 -13.36 -8.80 5.93
N LYS A 155 -14.59 -8.63 5.44
CA LYS A 155 -15.45 -7.49 5.79
C LYS A 155 -15.78 -7.47 7.28
N THR A 156 -16.13 -8.62 7.85
CA THR A 156 -16.41 -8.78 9.28
C THR A 156 -15.19 -8.43 10.13
N LEU A 157 -14.02 -8.91 9.73
CA LEU A 157 -12.75 -8.60 10.39
C LEU A 157 -12.39 -7.11 10.29
N MET A 158 -12.51 -6.51 9.11
CA MET A 158 -12.22 -5.08 8.90
C MET A 158 -13.16 -4.17 9.68
N LEU A 159 -14.43 -4.53 9.80
CA LEU A 159 -15.43 -3.77 10.56
C LEU A 159 -15.40 -4.04 12.08
N GLY A 160 -14.57 -4.97 12.53
CA GLY A 160 -14.46 -5.33 13.93
C GLY A 160 -15.73 -5.99 14.50
N LYS A 161 -16.60 -6.55 13.65
CA LYS A 161 -17.86 -7.22 14.04
C LYS A 161 -17.62 -8.67 14.46
N ILE A 162 -16.55 -8.95 15.19
CA ILE A 162 -16.31 -10.29 15.73
C ILE A 162 -17.02 -10.39 17.08
N GLU A 163 -17.97 -11.32 17.18
CA GLU A 163 -18.59 -11.65 18.44
C GLU A 163 -17.57 -12.36 19.34
N GLY A 164 -17.24 -11.73 20.46
CA GLY A 164 -16.33 -12.29 21.45
C GLY A 164 -16.29 -11.44 22.71
N ARG A 165 -15.95 -12.06 23.87
CA ARG A 165 -15.83 -11.36 25.15
C ARG A 165 -14.75 -10.26 25.03
N ARG A 166 -15.19 -9.00 24.94
CA ARG A 166 -14.31 -7.82 24.88
C ARG A 166 -13.42 -7.77 26.12
N ARG A 167 -12.15 -8.05 25.98
CA ARG A 167 -11.16 -7.62 26.99
C ARG A 167 -11.05 -6.10 26.93
N ARG A 168 -11.11 -5.43 28.08
CA ARG A 168 -10.84 -3.98 28.22
C ARG A 168 -9.42 -3.69 27.72
N GLY A 169 -9.29 -3.25 26.49
CA GLY A 169 -8.03 -2.83 25.85
C GLY A 169 -8.34 -1.88 24.72
N ARG A 170 -7.43 -0.97 24.43
CA ARG A 170 -7.56 0.03 23.38
C ARG A 170 -7.92 -0.63 22.07
N GLN A 171 -9.08 -0.29 21.53
CA GLN A 171 -9.62 -0.87 20.30
C GLN A 171 -8.69 -0.50 19.13
N ARG A 172 -8.04 -1.51 18.57
CA ARG A 172 -7.10 -1.35 17.45
C ARG A 172 -7.89 -1.28 16.14
N ASN A 173 -8.49 -0.11 15.86
CA ASN A 173 -9.17 0.18 14.60
C ASN A 173 -8.18 0.69 13.52
N GLU A 174 -6.93 0.18 13.54
CA GLU A 174 -5.87 0.72 12.67
C GLU A 174 -6.19 0.56 11.18
N ILE A 175 -6.83 -0.52 10.77
CA ILE A 175 -7.14 -0.76 9.35
C ILE A 175 -8.24 0.20 8.87
N VAL A 176 -9.30 0.36 9.66
CA VAL A 176 -10.42 1.28 9.32
C VAL A 176 -10.01 2.74 9.55
N GLY A 177 -9.26 3.01 10.63
CA GLY A 177 -8.76 4.35 10.96
C GLY A 177 -7.86 4.95 9.87
N TRP A 178 -7.11 4.11 9.13
CA TRP A 178 -6.29 4.59 8.04
C TRP A 178 -7.14 5.10 6.86
N HIS A 179 -8.22 4.41 6.52
CA HIS A 179 -9.14 4.84 5.47
C HIS A 179 -9.87 6.14 5.83
N THR A 180 -10.29 6.29 7.08
CA THR A 180 -10.99 7.47 7.56
C THR A 180 -10.07 8.69 7.65
N ASN A 181 -8.83 8.52 8.14
CA ASN A 181 -7.86 9.60 8.20
C ASN A 181 -7.42 10.10 6.82
N SER A 182 -7.32 9.20 5.84
CA SER A 182 -6.90 9.56 4.48
C SER A 182 -7.99 10.31 3.69
N MET A 183 -9.25 10.20 4.11
CA MET A 183 -10.39 10.86 3.46
C MET A 183 -11.00 11.98 4.31
N ASP A 184 -10.42 12.25 5.49
CA ASP A 184 -10.94 13.22 6.48
C ASP A 184 -12.42 12.99 6.86
N MET A 185 -12.85 11.73 6.83
CA MET A 185 -14.22 11.31 7.10
C MET A 185 -14.30 10.38 8.32
N GLY A 186 -15.37 10.50 9.10
CA GLY A 186 -15.66 9.61 10.23
C GLY A 186 -15.96 8.16 9.81
N LEU A 187 -15.92 7.23 10.75
CA LEU A 187 -16.09 5.79 10.55
C LEU A 187 -17.38 5.38 9.80
N GLY A 188 -18.46 6.18 9.87
CA GLY A 188 -19.71 5.93 9.15
C GLY A 188 -19.70 6.37 7.71
N GLY A 189 -18.97 7.45 7.39
CA GLY A 189 -18.98 8.08 6.08
C GLY A 189 -18.52 7.20 4.92
N PRO A 190 -17.41 6.43 5.01
CA PRO A 190 -16.95 5.59 3.92
C PRO A 190 -17.89 4.44 3.56
N GLN A 191 -18.60 3.87 4.55
CA GLN A 191 -19.53 2.76 4.31
C GLN A 191 -20.79 3.22 3.56
N GLU A 192 -21.34 4.36 3.97
CA GLU A 192 -22.50 4.97 3.29
C GLU A 192 -22.13 5.42 1.88
N LEU A 193 -20.93 6.00 1.72
CA LEU A 193 -20.45 6.45 0.42
C LEU A 193 -20.22 5.31 -0.57
N VAL A 194 -19.78 4.13 -0.09
CA VAL A 194 -19.58 2.94 -0.96
C VAL A 194 -20.90 2.39 -1.50
N MET A 195 -22.03 2.62 -0.81
CA MET A 195 -23.35 2.21 -1.28
C MET A 195 -23.83 3.08 -2.45
N ASP A 196 -23.36 4.32 -2.54
CA ASP A 196 -23.56 5.18 -3.71
C ASP A 196 -22.37 5.02 -4.68
N ARG A 197 -22.59 4.29 -5.77
CA ARG A 197 -21.55 3.96 -6.75
C ARG A 197 -20.94 5.19 -7.41
N GLU A 198 -21.73 6.22 -7.70
CA GLU A 198 -21.25 7.42 -8.38
C GLU A 198 -20.44 8.29 -7.41
N ALA A 199 -20.93 8.50 -6.21
CA ALA A 199 -20.24 9.24 -5.17
C ALA A 199 -18.91 8.57 -4.78
N TRP A 200 -18.90 7.24 -4.64
CA TRP A 200 -17.68 6.47 -4.38
C TRP A 200 -16.67 6.60 -5.51
N HIS A 201 -17.10 6.47 -6.74
CA HIS A 201 -16.22 6.61 -7.91
C HIS A 201 -15.61 8.02 -7.98
N ALA A 202 -16.41 9.06 -7.73
CA ALA A 202 -15.93 10.43 -7.67
C ALA A 202 -14.90 10.63 -6.54
N ALA A 203 -15.14 10.08 -5.35
CA ALA A 203 -14.20 10.13 -4.22
C ALA A 203 -12.87 9.45 -4.53
N VAL A 204 -12.90 8.22 -5.09
CA VAL A 204 -11.69 7.46 -5.48
C VAL A 204 -10.88 8.19 -6.56
N HIS A 205 -11.53 8.87 -7.48
CA HIS A 205 -10.85 9.68 -8.50
C HIS A 205 -10.39 11.05 -7.96
N GLY A 206 -11.10 11.63 -6.97
CA GLY A 206 -10.75 12.89 -6.34
C GLY A 206 -9.44 12.83 -5.55
N VAL A 207 -9.21 11.74 -4.83
CA VAL A 207 -8.00 11.52 -4.02
C VAL A 207 -6.72 11.59 -4.87
N THR A 208 -6.75 11.15 -6.11
CA THR A 208 -5.58 11.20 -7.00
C THR A 208 -5.24 12.62 -7.46
N LYS A 209 -6.19 13.57 -7.43
CA LYS A 209 -6.00 14.96 -7.84
C LYS A 209 -5.52 15.85 -6.70
N SER A 210 -5.84 15.53 -5.45
CA SER A 210 -5.47 16.35 -4.28
C SER A 210 -4.01 16.17 -3.83
N GLN A 211 -3.31 15.14 -4.29
CA GLN A 211 -1.91 14.87 -3.94
C GLN A 211 -0.90 15.30 -5.03
N THR A 212 -1.33 16.00 -6.07
CA THR A 212 -0.50 16.64 -7.08
C THR A 212 -0.41 18.14 -6.85
#